data_5021a969b54de3b46ff0875c5e766ba1
#
_entry.id   5021a969b54de3b46ff0875c5e766ba1
#
_cell.length_a   1.000
_cell.length_b   1.000
_cell.length_c   1.000
_cell.angle_alpha   90.00
_cell.angle_beta   90.00
_cell.angle_gamma   90.00
#
_symmetry.space_group_name_H-M   'P 1'
#
loop_
_entity.id
_entity.type
_entity.pdbx_description
1 polymer ?
#
loop_
_entity_poly.entity_id
_entity_poly.type
_entity_poly.pdbx_seq_one_letter_code
_entity_poly.pdbx_strand_id
1 'polypeptide(L)'
;MSTTVSPLTEISTWSIDPAHSSVHFKVRHMMISNVRGEFRTVRGDLKLNDADITESEIDIEIDTSSIHTRDEQRDAHLRSPDFLHTELHPLLTFRSTKIEKTGVDTLRVQGDLTIHGVTRNVELDVDSISPATKDPWGNVRMAASASTVISRKTFGLTWNAALETGGVLVGDEITIDLDVQFVKSQA
;
A
#
# COMPACT_ATOMS: atom_id res chain seq x y z
N MET A 1 -5.93 32.34 38.13
CA MET A 1 -5.83 32.29 36.66
C MET A 1 -5.13 30.99 36.30
N SER A 2 -5.91 29.97 35.94
CA SER A 2 -5.36 28.65 35.50
C SER A 2 -4.96 28.74 34.03
N THR A 3 -3.67 28.71 33.78
CA THR A 3 -3.14 28.60 32.41
C THR A 3 -3.31 27.15 31.99
N THR A 4 -4.32 26.90 31.16
CA THR A 4 -4.49 25.61 30.48
C THR A 4 -3.40 25.54 29.40
N VAL A 5 -2.29 24.85 29.70
CA VAL A 5 -1.30 24.47 28.67
C VAL A 5 -1.96 23.41 27.83
N SER A 6 -2.34 23.74 26.59
CA SER A 6 -2.69 22.75 25.57
C SER A 6 -1.51 21.77 25.42
N PRO A 7 -1.72 20.45 25.46
CA PRO A 7 -0.65 19.53 25.16
C PRO A 7 -0.13 19.84 23.75
N LEU A 8 1.15 20.10 23.63
CA LEU A 8 1.84 20.18 22.34
C LEU A 8 1.58 18.84 21.64
N THR A 9 0.88 18.88 20.53
CA THR A 9 0.63 17.70 19.69
C THR A 9 2.00 17.25 19.17
N GLU A 10 2.54 16.17 19.71
CA GLU A 10 3.83 15.65 19.31
C GLU A 10 3.63 14.81 18.04
N ILE A 11 4.04 15.35 16.90
CA ILE A 11 4.04 14.64 15.62
C ILE A 11 5.41 13.99 15.48
N SER A 12 5.43 12.67 15.39
CA SER A 12 6.65 11.92 15.13
C SER A 12 6.67 11.43 13.67
N THR A 13 7.84 11.48 13.05
CA THR A 13 8.05 11.02 11.67
C THR A 13 8.65 9.62 11.67
N TRP A 14 8.11 8.77 10.82
CA TRP A 14 8.52 7.39 10.66
C TRP A 14 8.69 7.10 9.18
N SER A 15 9.73 6.36 8.81
CA SER A 15 9.96 5.96 7.41
C SER A 15 9.81 4.45 7.27
N ILE A 16 9.29 4.01 6.13
CA ILE A 16 9.19 2.57 5.81
C ILE A 16 10.59 1.96 5.76
N ASP A 17 10.74 0.82 6.44
CA ASP A 17 11.91 -0.06 6.28
C ASP A 17 11.66 -1.01 5.09
N PRO A 18 12.29 -0.80 3.93
CA PRO A 18 12.02 -1.60 2.75
C PRO A 18 12.52 -3.05 2.88
N ALA A 19 13.45 -3.33 3.80
CA ALA A 19 13.95 -4.69 4.04
C ALA A 19 12.95 -5.56 4.81
N HIS A 20 12.01 -4.94 5.53
CA HIS A 20 11.01 -5.61 6.35
C HIS A 20 9.59 -5.23 5.97
N SER A 21 9.40 -4.73 4.74
CA SER A 21 8.09 -4.37 4.23
C SER A 21 7.83 -5.05 2.90
N SER A 22 6.58 -5.43 2.67
CA SER A 22 6.17 -6.09 1.45
C SER A 22 4.79 -5.62 0.99
N VAL A 23 4.63 -5.54 -0.33
CA VAL A 23 3.38 -5.23 -1.00
C VAL A 23 3.07 -6.38 -1.93
N HIS A 24 2.09 -7.20 -1.56
CA HIS A 24 1.65 -8.35 -2.35
C HIS A 24 0.34 -8.05 -3.05
N PHE A 25 0.12 -8.71 -4.17
CA PHE A 25 -1.17 -8.67 -4.85
C PHE A 25 -1.57 -10.06 -5.36
N LYS A 26 -2.87 -10.23 -5.57
CA LYS A 26 -3.48 -11.44 -6.09
C LYS A 26 -4.57 -11.07 -7.08
N VAL A 27 -4.57 -11.76 -8.23
CA VAL A 27 -5.58 -11.61 -9.26
C VAL A 27 -6.05 -12.97 -9.78
N ARG A 28 -7.32 -13.09 -10.12
CA ARG A 28 -7.88 -14.31 -10.73
C ARG A 28 -7.35 -14.47 -12.16
N HIS A 29 -6.91 -15.69 -12.50
CA HIS A 29 -6.38 -16.05 -13.81
C HIS A 29 -7.18 -17.21 -14.40
N MET A 30 -7.59 -17.09 -15.66
CA MET A 30 -8.42 -18.06 -16.41
C MET A 30 -9.69 -18.50 -15.65
N MET A 31 -10.16 -17.73 -14.68
CA MET A 31 -11.29 -18.06 -13.80
C MET A 31 -11.07 -19.29 -12.88
N ILE A 32 -9.90 -19.94 -12.93
CA ILE A 32 -9.63 -21.21 -12.22
C ILE A 32 -8.56 -21.08 -11.12
N SER A 33 -7.58 -20.18 -11.26
CA SER A 33 -6.46 -20.03 -10.32
C SER A 33 -6.21 -18.58 -9.98
N ASN A 34 -5.27 -18.31 -9.09
CA ASN A 34 -4.80 -16.99 -8.77
C ASN A 34 -3.33 -16.84 -9.16
N VAL A 35 -3.01 -15.76 -9.87
CA VAL A 35 -1.64 -15.26 -9.96
C VAL A 35 -1.39 -14.38 -8.75
N ARG A 36 -0.25 -14.60 -8.12
CA ARG A 36 0.26 -13.79 -7.00
C ARG A 36 1.54 -13.10 -7.43
N GLY A 37 1.71 -11.88 -7.01
CA GLY A 37 2.94 -11.13 -7.23
C GLY A 37 3.23 -10.18 -6.08
N GLU A 38 4.35 -9.51 -6.18
CA GLU A 38 4.82 -8.53 -5.21
C GLU A 38 5.48 -7.35 -5.93
N PHE A 39 5.53 -6.21 -5.25
CA PHE A 39 6.43 -5.12 -5.56
C PHE A 39 7.57 -5.14 -4.55
N ARG A 40 8.82 -5.18 -5.04
CA ARG A 40 10.02 -5.35 -4.21
C ARG A 40 10.60 -4.04 -3.71
N THR A 41 10.16 -2.92 -4.26
CA THR A 41 10.65 -1.59 -3.89
C THR A 41 9.49 -0.74 -3.43
N VAL A 42 9.41 -0.52 -2.13
CA VAL A 42 8.42 0.34 -1.47
C VAL A 42 9.16 1.31 -0.56
N ARG A 43 8.70 2.56 -0.52
CA ARG A 43 9.16 3.60 0.38
C ARG A 43 7.98 4.45 0.81
N GLY A 44 8.15 5.20 1.87
CA GLY A 44 7.11 6.10 2.34
C GLY A 44 7.37 6.55 3.76
N ASP A 45 6.56 7.52 4.17
CA ASP A 45 6.64 8.14 5.47
C ASP A 45 5.27 8.13 6.15
N LEU A 46 5.31 8.02 7.47
CA LEU A 46 4.17 8.20 8.36
C LEU A 46 4.49 9.36 9.29
N LYS A 47 3.66 10.39 9.27
CA LYS A 47 3.62 11.43 10.29
C LYS A 47 2.58 11.03 11.32
N LEU A 48 3.04 10.45 12.42
CA LEU A 48 2.19 9.95 13.48
C LEU A 48 1.89 11.05 14.48
N ASN A 49 0.60 11.34 14.68
CA ASN A 49 0.15 12.11 15.81
C ASN A 49 -0.03 11.17 17.01
N ASP A 50 0.90 11.24 17.97
CA ASP A 50 0.92 10.35 19.13
C ASP A 50 -0.29 10.55 20.07
N ALA A 51 -0.93 11.73 20.03
CA ALA A 51 -2.12 12.02 20.81
C ALA A 51 -3.40 11.51 20.16
N ASP A 52 -3.49 11.58 18.83
CA ASP A 52 -4.64 11.11 18.05
C ASP A 52 -4.20 10.56 16.68
N ILE A 53 -4.17 9.24 16.57
CA ILE A 53 -3.77 8.55 15.34
C ILE A 53 -4.64 8.92 14.12
N THR A 54 -5.87 9.39 14.33
CA THR A 54 -6.76 9.80 13.24
C THR A 54 -6.30 11.09 12.53
N GLU A 55 -5.43 11.86 13.19
CA GLU A 55 -4.81 13.07 12.65
C GLU A 55 -3.42 12.80 12.02
N SER A 56 -3.09 11.52 11.81
CA SER A 56 -1.84 11.10 11.18
C SER A 56 -1.91 11.18 9.66
N GLU A 57 -0.75 11.26 9.01
CA GLU A 57 -0.63 11.27 7.55
C GLU A 57 0.27 10.14 7.08
N ILE A 58 -0.15 9.45 6.01
CA ILE A 58 0.60 8.36 5.37
C ILE A 58 0.83 8.73 3.91
N ASP A 59 2.08 8.61 3.46
CA ASP A 59 2.49 8.81 2.08
C ASP A 59 3.37 7.64 1.64
N ILE A 60 2.95 6.89 0.62
CA ILE A 60 3.64 5.67 0.15
C ILE A 60 3.90 5.78 -1.35
N GLU A 61 5.09 5.37 -1.75
CA GLU A 61 5.50 5.23 -3.14
C GLU A 61 6.02 3.81 -3.40
N ILE A 62 5.59 3.21 -4.50
CA ILE A 62 5.99 1.88 -4.93
C ILE A 62 6.56 1.98 -6.35
N ASP A 63 7.77 1.46 -6.55
CA ASP A 63 8.39 1.38 -7.87
C ASP A 63 7.66 0.33 -8.72
N THR A 64 7.02 0.77 -9.80
CA THR A 64 6.26 -0.10 -10.71
C THR A 64 7.14 -1.12 -11.42
N SER A 65 8.41 -0.79 -11.68
CA SER A 65 9.36 -1.68 -12.33
C SER A 65 9.77 -2.86 -11.44
N SER A 66 9.57 -2.72 -10.12
CA SER A 66 9.89 -3.76 -9.12
C SER A 66 8.87 -4.91 -9.06
N ILE A 67 7.84 -4.89 -9.91
CA ILE A 67 6.85 -5.95 -9.99
C ILE A 67 7.49 -7.30 -10.29
N HIS A 68 7.11 -8.33 -9.52
CA HIS A 68 7.64 -9.67 -9.64
C HIS A 68 6.55 -10.72 -9.41
N THR A 69 6.38 -11.64 -10.37
CA THR A 69 5.38 -12.71 -10.31
C THR A 69 5.99 -14.10 -10.50
N ARG A 70 7.33 -14.22 -10.40
CA ARG A 70 8.10 -15.46 -10.63
C ARG A 70 8.03 -15.98 -12.07
N ASP A 71 7.76 -15.11 -13.03
CA ASP A 71 7.69 -15.40 -14.45
C ASP A 71 8.15 -14.15 -15.23
N GLU A 72 9.33 -14.21 -15.84
CA GLU A 72 9.95 -13.06 -16.49
C GLU A 72 9.16 -12.53 -17.69
N GLN A 73 8.49 -13.41 -18.45
CA GLN A 73 7.67 -12.99 -19.58
C GLN A 73 6.43 -12.23 -19.11
N ARG A 74 5.79 -12.74 -18.07
CA ARG A 74 4.64 -12.06 -17.45
C ARG A 74 5.07 -10.74 -16.81
N ASP A 75 6.18 -10.71 -16.09
CA ASP A 75 6.71 -9.49 -15.47
C ASP A 75 7.02 -8.43 -16.53
N ALA A 76 7.62 -8.81 -17.68
CA ALA A 76 7.86 -7.92 -18.80
C ALA A 76 6.56 -7.38 -19.39
N HIS A 77 5.53 -8.23 -19.57
CA HIS A 77 4.22 -7.81 -20.05
C HIS A 77 3.50 -6.89 -19.07
N LEU A 78 3.60 -7.16 -17.76
CA LEU A 78 3.01 -6.29 -16.73
C LEU A 78 3.66 -4.90 -16.69
N ARG A 79 4.94 -4.78 -17.09
CA ARG A 79 5.63 -3.48 -17.20
C ARG A 79 5.30 -2.73 -18.49
N SER A 80 4.76 -3.41 -19.50
CA SER A 80 4.47 -2.85 -20.82
C SER A 80 3.28 -1.87 -20.81
N PRO A 81 3.04 -1.14 -21.93
CA PRO A 81 1.87 -0.26 -22.11
C PRO A 81 0.52 -0.94 -21.95
N ASP A 82 0.44 -2.27 -22.12
CA ASP A 82 -0.81 -3.04 -21.91
C ASP A 82 -1.26 -3.03 -20.43
N PHE A 83 -0.32 -2.81 -19.51
CA PHE A 83 -0.58 -2.81 -18.05
C PHE A 83 -0.01 -1.55 -17.37
N LEU A 84 1.06 -1.67 -16.59
CA LEU A 84 1.55 -0.59 -15.74
C LEU A 84 2.25 0.54 -16.52
N HIS A 85 2.77 0.24 -17.71
CA HIS A 85 3.53 1.19 -18.54
C HIS A 85 4.61 1.92 -17.72
N THR A 86 5.52 1.15 -17.15
CA THR A 86 6.45 1.61 -16.11
C THR A 86 7.40 2.72 -16.57
N GLU A 87 7.66 2.83 -17.88
CA GLU A 87 8.46 3.93 -18.44
C GLU A 87 7.75 5.28 -18.32
N LEU A 88 6.41 5.30 -18.46
CA LEU A 88 5.61 6.51 -18.35
C LEU A 88 5.11 6.74 -16.91
N HIS A 89 4.84 5.64 -16.21
CA HIS A 89 4.29 5.65 -14.85
C HIS A 89 5.20 4.87 -13.89
N PRO A 90 6.37 5.44 -13.53
CA PRO A 90 7.38 4.72 -12.74
C PRO A 90 6.95 4.43 -11.29
N LEU A 91 5.93 5.13 -10.78
CA LEU A 91 5.47 5.00 -9.40
C LEU A 91 3.98 4.71 -9.32
N LEU A 92 3.60 3.84 -8.38
CA LEU A 92 2.29 3.86 -7.73
C LEU A 92 2.43 4.73 -6.48
N THR A 93 1.45 5.56 -6.20
CA THR A 93 1.47 6.42 -5.01
C THR A 93 0.17 6.28 -4.22
N PHE A 94 0.29 6.32 -2.90
CA PHE A 94 -0.86 6.38 -2.01
C PHE A 94 -0.65 7.48 -0.98
N ARG A 95 -1.66 8.34 -0.82
CA ARG A 95 -1.68 9.39 0.19
C ARG A 95 -2.98 9.32 0.98
N SER A 96 -2.88 9.17 2.30
CA SER A 96 -4.06 9.14 3.17
C SER A 96 -4.82 10.46 3.13
N THR A 97 -6.15 10.37 3.15
CA THR A 97 -7.06 11.52 3.23
C THR A 97 -7.90 11.49 4.51
N LYS A 98 -8.10 10.31 5.10
CA LYS A 98 -8.84 10.12 6.33
C LYS A 98 -8.39 8.83 7.03
N ILE A 99 -8.27 8.88 8.34
CA ILE A 99 -7.98 7.72 9.19
C ILE A 99 -9.06 7.62 10.25
N GLU A 100 -9.65 6.45 10.41
CA GLU A 100 -10.71 6.17 11.40
C GLU A 100 -10.32 4.94 12.23
N LYS A 101 -10.55 5.01 13.54
CA LYS A 101 -10.41 3.84 14.43
C LYS A 101 -11.62 2.93 14.23
N THR A 102 -11.37 1.65 13.97
CA THR A 102 -12.41 0.61 13.86
C THR A 102 -12.39 -0.37 15.02
N GLY A 103 -11.30 -0.39 15.77
CA GLY A 103 -11.12 -1.23 16.96
C GLY A 103 -9.91 -0.76 17.78
N VAL A 104 -9.40 -1.64 18.65
CA VAL A 104 -8.26 -1.31 19.53
C VAL A 104 -7.00 -1.12 18.71
N ASP A 105 -6.68 -2.10 17.85
CA ASP A 105 -5.47 -2.12 17.03
C ASP A 105 -5.80 -2.16 15.53
N THR A 106 -6.99 -1.69 15.15
CA THR A 106 -7.48 -1.70 13.78
C THR A 106 -7.93 -0.32 13.34
N LEU A 107 -7.61 0.03 12.08
CA LEU A 107 -7.98 1.29 11.47
C LEU A 107 -8.60 1.06 10.10
N ARG A 108 -9.31 2.06 9.64
CA ARG A 108 -9.69 2.25 8.25
C ARG A 108 -9.01 3.50 7.72
N VAL A 109 -8.21 3.34 6.68
CA VAL A 109 -7.46 4.43 6.07
C VAL A 109 -8.01 4.65 4.67
N GLN A 110 -8.65 5.81 4.45
CA GLN A 110 -9.02 6.26 3.11
C GLN A 110 -7.88 7.09 2.53
N GLY A 111 -7.65 6.95 1.24
CA GLY A 111 -6.60 7.71 0.58
C GLY A 111 -6.69 7.66 -0.94
N ASP A 112 -5.94 8.56 -1.54
CA ASP A 112 -5.83 8.68 -2.98
C ASP A 112 -4.73 7.76 -3.49
N LEU A 113 -5.12 6.69 -4.19
CA LEU A 113 -4.24 5.75 -4.85
C LEU A 113 -4.11 6.13 -6.33
N THR A 114 -2.88 6.29 -6.80
CA THR A 114 -2.59 6.53 -8.22
C THR A 114 -1.91 5.32 -8.83
N ILE A 115 -2.51 4.77 -9.87
CA ILE A 115 -1.99 3.67 -10.70
C ILE A 115 -2.13 4.09 -12.16
N HIS A 116 -1.07 3.89 -12.97
CA HIS A 116 -1.10 4.16 -14.40
C HIS A 116 -1.57 5.61 -14.72
N GLY A 117 -1.19 6.58 -13.89
CA GLY A 117 -1.58 7.99 -14.01
C GLY A 117 -3.03 8.29 -13.65
N VAL A 118 -3.81 7.33 -13.18
CA VAL A 118 -5.21 7.50 -12.76
C VAL A 118 -5.30 7.43 -11.25
N THR A 119 -5.88 8.47 -10.63
CA THR A 119 -6.07 8.55 -9.18
C THR A 119 -7.51 8.17 -8.81
N ARG A 120 -7.64 7.32 -7.79
CA ARG A 120 -8.93 6.95 -7.19
C ARG A 120 -8.80 6.94 -5.68
N ASN A 121 -9.85 7.38 -5.00
CA ASN A 121 -9.94 7.19 -3.56
C ASN A 121 -10.23 5.71 -3.28
N VAL A 122 -9.44 5.13 -2.39
CA VAL A 122 -9.57 3.72 -1.96
C VAL A 122 -9.56 3.65 -0.44
N GLU A 123 -10.02 2.53 0.08
CA GLU A 123 -10.08 2.24 1.49
C GLU A 123 -9.17 1.05 1.80
N LEU A 124 -8.28 1.22 2.78
CA LEU A 124 -7.44 0.18 3.33
C LEU A 124 -7.98 -0.21 4.71
N ASP A 125 -8.26 -1.49 4.90
CA ASP A 125 -8.52 -2.04 6.22
C ASP A 125 -7.18 -2.42 6.86
N VAL A 126 -6.82 -1.75 7.95
CA VAL A 126 -5.63 -2.04 8.75
C VAL A 126 -6.02 -3.03 9.83
N ASP A 127 -5.56 -4.27 9.69
CA ASP A 127 -5.98 -5.40 10.51
C ASP A 127 -5.22 -5.50 11.83
N SER A 128 -3.99 -4.98 11.86
CA SER A 128 -3.15 -4.99 13.06
C SER A 128 -2.13 -3.86 13.05
N ILE A 129 -1.87 -3.34 14.24
CA ILE A 129 -0.83 -2.35 14.48
C ILE A 129 -0.04 -2.84 15.69
N SER A 130 1.28 -3.02 15.54
CA SER A 130 2.13 -3.37 16.67
C SER A 130 2.42 -2.15 17.55
N PRO A 131 2.64 -2.33 18.85
CA PRO A 131 3.20 -1.27 19.68
C PRO A 131 4.62 -0.90 19.19
N ALA A 132 5.00 0.36 19.40
CA ALA A 132 6.35 0.82 19.14
C ALA A 132 7.35 0.08 20.07
N THR A 133 8.36 -0.56 19.47
CA THR A 133 9.33 -1.38 20.17
C THR A 133 10.75 -0.99 19.76
N LYS A 134 11.67 -0.98 20.73
CA LYS A 134 13.08 -0.68 20.46
C LYS A 134 13.81 -1.95 20.03
N ASP A 135 14.51 -1.87 18.89
CA ASP A 135 15.33 -2.96 18.38
C ASP A 135 16.70 -3.05 19.10
N PRO A 136 17.49 -4.12 18.93
CA PRO A 136 18.79 -4.27 19.57
C PRO A 136 19.83 -3.18 19.20
N TRP A 137 19.62 -2.48 18.11
CA TRP A 137 20.50 -1.40 17.63
C TRP A 137 20.05 -0.01 18.08
N GLY A 138 18.93 0.06 18.80
CA GLY A 138 18.44 1.30 19.41
C GLY A 138 17.40 2.03 18.57
N ASN A 139 16.99 1.53 17.39
CA ASN A 139 15.93 2.13 16.62
C ASN A 139 14.56 1.77 17.21
N VAL A 140 13.63 2.71 17.15
CA VAL A 140 12.23 2.45 17.51
C VAL A 140 11.47 2.04 16.26
N ARG A 141 10.79 0.90 16.32
CA ARG A 141 10.07 0.28 15.19
C ARG A 141 8.63 0.01 15.54
N MET A 142 7.76 0.06 14.55
CA MET A 142 6.37 -0.42 14.62
C MET A 142 6.00 -1.05 13.29
N ALA A 143 5.01 -1.92 13.29
CA ALA A 143 4.53 -2.60 12.09
C ALA A 143 3.01 -2.50 11.97
N ALA A 144 2.53 -2.58 10.74
CA ALA A 144 1.11 -2.68 10.45
C ALA A 144 0.88 -3.62 9.27
N SER A 145 -0.23 -4.35 9.32
CA SER A 145 -0.75 -5.13 8.19
C SER A 145 -2.05 -4.53 7.71
N ALA A 146 -2.21 -4.41 6.41
CA ALA A 146 -3.41 -3.84 5.81
C ALA A 146 -3.79 -4.58 4.53
N SER A 147 -5.06 -4.52 4.18
CA SER A 147 -5.58 -5.10 2.94
C SER A 147 -6.59 -4.21 2.25
N THR A 148 -6.74 -4.41 0.94
CA THR A 148 -7.80 -3.80 0.14
C THR A 148 -8.09 -4.62 -1.11
N VAL A 149 -9.24 -4.37 -1.72
CA VAL A 149 -9.60 -4.90 -3.05
C VAL A 149 -9.92 -3.74 -3.97
N ILE A 150 -9.28 -3.71 -5.12
CA ILE A 150 -9.52 -2.69 -6.15
C ILE A 150 -9.95 -3.32 -7.46
N SER A 151 -10.69 -2.55 -8.29
CA SER A 151 -10.91 -2.87 -9.69
C SER A 151 -9.80 -2.28 -10.54
N ARG A 152 -9.01 -3.12 -11.22
CA ARG A 152 -7.93 -2.65 -12.12
C ARG A 152 -8.45 -1.78 -13.26
N LYS A 153 -9.66 -2.04 -13.73
CA LYS A 153 -10.29 -1.29 -14.83
C LYS A 153 -10.56 0.17 -14.46
N THR A 154 -10.84 0.45 -13.18
CA THR A 154 -11.05 1.84 -12.73
C THR A 154 -9.78 2.68 -12.81
N PHE A 155 -8.61 2.04 -12.91
CA PHE A 155 -7.31 2.67 -13.13
C PHE A 155 -6.85 2.61 -14.59
N GLY A 156 -7.74 2.22 -15.52
CA GLY A 156 -7.40 2.15 -16.94
C GLY A 156 -6.63 0.89 -17.36
N LEU A 157 -6.45 -0.09 -16.47
CA LEU A 157 -5.79 -1.35 -16.76
C LEU A 157 -6.80 -2.34 -17.37
N THR A 158 -7.11 -2.17 -18.63
CA THR A 158 -8.23 -2.87 -19.32
C THR A 158 -7.81 -4.05 -20.18
N TRP A 159 -6.51 -4.25 -20.41
CA TRP A 159 -6.03 -5.36 -21.22
C TRP A 159 -6.61 -6.71 -20.75
N ASN A 160 -7.06 -7.53 -21.70
CA ASN A 160 -7.55 -8.87 -21.43
C ASN A 160 -7.56 -9.70 -22.72
N ALA A 161 -7.78 -11.01 -22.58
CA ALA A 161 -8.03 -11.92 -23.67
C ALA A 161 -9.27 -12.76 -23.35
N ALA A 162 -10.13 -12.98 -24.35
CA ALA A 162 -11.26 -13.88 -24.23
C ALA A 162 -10.78 -15.33 -24.28
N LEU A 163 -11.40 -16.19 -23.47
CA LEU A 163 -11.14 -17.63 -23.48
C LEU A 163 -12.13 -18.34 -24.40
N GLU A 164 -11.67 -19.36 -25.12
CA GLU A 164 -12.53 -20.19 -25.99
C GLU A 164 -13.66 -20.89 -25.21
N THR A 165 -13.39 -21.19 -23.92
CA THR A 165 -14.36 -21.80 -23.00
C THR A 165 -15.35 -20.80 -22.41
N GLY A 166 -15.27 -19.53 -22.79
CA GLY A 166 -16.01 -18.42 -22.20
C GLY A 166 -15.28 -17.82 -20.99
N GLY A 167 -15.53 -16.53 -20.75
CA GLY A 167 -14.87 -15.76 -19.69
C GLY A 167 -13.62 -15.03 -20.17
N VAL A 168 -12.78 -14.61 -19.23
CA VAL A 168 -11.61 -13.75 -19.47
C VAL A 168 -10.36 -14.34 -18.85
N LEU A 169 -9.20 -13.99 -19.43
CA LEU A 169 -7.89 -14.46 -18.97
C LEU A 169 -7.54 -13.88 -17.61
N VAL A 170 -7.77 -12.57 -17.40
CA VAL A 170 -7.42 -11.84 -16.19
C VAL A 170 -8.67 -11.25 -15.54
N GLY A 171 -8.89 -11.54 -14.26
CA GLY A 171 -9.96 -10.96 -13.47
C GLY A 171 -9.83 -9.45 -13.32
N ASP A 172 -10.92 -8.80 -12.92
CA ASP A 172 -10.94 -7.35 -12.69
C ASP A 172 -10.46 -6.98 -11.28
N GLU A 173 -10.91 -7.73 -10.29
CA GLU A 173 -10.56 -7.47 -8.88
C GLU A 173 -9.13 -7.90 -8.58
N ILE A 174 -8.39 -6.99 -7.95
CA ILE A 174 -7.05 -7.24 -7.40
C ILE A 174 -7.13 -7.09 -5.90
N THR A 175 -6.82 -8.15 -5.17
CA THR A 175 -6.58 -8.09 -3.74
C THR A 175 -5.16 -7.61 -3.51
N ILE A 176 -4.97 -6.65 -2.61
CA ILE A 176 -3.67 -6.10 -2.21
C ILE A 176 -3.51 -6.35 -0.72
N ASP A 177 -2.40 -6.96 -0.33
CA ASP A 177 -2.01 -7.22 1.04
C ASP A 177 -0.68 -6.50 1.32
N LEU A 178 -0.63 -5.74 2.40
CA LEU A 178 0.51 -4.93 2.82
C LEU A 178 0.97 -5.40 4.20
N ASP A 179 2.26 -5.67 4.32
CA ASP A 179 2.95 -5.80 5.59
C ASP A 179 4.05 -4.77 5.62
N VAL A 180 3.92 -3.75 6.47
CA VAL A 180 4.86 -2.63 6.52
C VAL A 180 5.46 -2.47 7.91
N GLN A 181 6.75 -2.23 7.93
CA GLN A 181 7.48 -1.88 9.13
C GLN A 181 8.01 -0.45 9.00
N PHE A 182 7.79 0.35 10.03
CA PHE A 182 8.26 1.71 10.12
C PHE A 182 9.38 1.84 11.14
N VAL A 183 10.34 2.71 10.85
CA VAL A 183 11.41 3.11 11.77
C VAL A 183 11.22 4.58 12.10
N LYS A 184 11.21 4.92 13.40
CA LYS A 184 11.09 6.30 13.85
C LYS A 184 12.34 7.08 13.42
N SER A 185 12.12 8.20 12.73
CA SER A 185 13.20 9.11 12.36
C SER A 185 13.82 9.73 13.61
N GLN A 186 15.14 9.80 13.65
CA GLN A 186 15.83 10.52 14.72
C GLN A 186 15.69 12.02 14.44
N ALA A 187 15.28 12.76 15.46
CA ALA A 187 15.18 14.22 15.39
C ALA A 187 16.55 14.87 15.33
#